data_6fbe9866bd6a8377baca10efe7f439bd
#
_entry.id   6fbe9866bd6a8377baca10efe7f439bd
#
_cell.length_a   1.000
_cell.length_b   1.000
_cell.length_c   1.000
_cell.angle_alpha   90.00
_cell.angle_beta   90.00
_cell.angle_gamma   90.00
#
_symmetry.space_group_name_H-M   'P 1'
#
loop_
_entity.id
_entity.type
_entity.pdbx_description
1 polymer ?
#
loop_
_entity_poly.entity_id
_entity_poly.type
_entity_poly.pdbx_seq_one_letter_code
_entity_poly.pdbx_strand_id
1 'polypeptide(L)'
;MIITQKSLYFNDFKKERMVFYKIIYLDFHMLKAYTRISGLGSHKIQRRYIMSEKYPLNVPTPTHFTYVVKDLPKVTVEEREKALKATHYNEFAFPSGLLTIDMLSDSGTTAMTNTQWSSMFLGDEAYGRNTGYYVLLDTFRDIFERGGEKNWKKTLDLVRTDCRDVKKMMDEVYLCEYKGGLFNGGAAQMERPNSFIIQQGRAAESVLMEIVRNILTERHPGKVFTIPSNGHFDTTEGNIKQMGSIPRNLYNKKLLYEIPEGGKYDKNPFKGNMDLEKLEELINGVGVQNVPLIFMCITNNTVCGQPVSMANIREVNKIAHKYDIPLIFDVARWAENSYFIKMNEEGYKDKSIAEIATEMFSYCDGFCMSAKKDGHANMGGMLAFRDKGLFWQKFSDFNEDGSMKMDVGVRLKVKQISCYGNDSYGGMSGHDIMALAVGLYESCDFNYMDSRVKQVEYLAQGFYKAGVKGVVLPAGGHAVYINMDEFFDGKRGHDTFAGQGFSLELIRRYGIRVAELGDFSMEYDLKTPEQQAELANVVRFAIDRSRLTQEHLDYVIAAVKALYEDRESIPNMRILWGKNLPMRHFHAFLEPYKHEEK
;
A
#
# COMPACT_ATOMS: atom_id res chain seq x y z
N MET A 1 61.40 28.03 4.03
CA MET A 1 60.87 27.91 2.68
C MET A 1 59.77 26.80 2.63
N ILE A 2 58.87 26.74 3.63
CA ILE A 2 57.78 25.75 3.75
C ILE A 2 56.42 26.41 4.09
N ILE A 3 56.32 27.74 4.09
CA ILE A 3 55.09 28.47 4.48
C ILE A 3 54.31 29.03 3.28
N THR A 4 54.82 28.96 2.05
CA THR A 4 54.22 29.59 0.86
C THR A 4 53.35 28.65 0.00
N GLN A 5 53.33 27.35 0.25
CA GLN A 5 52.49 26.42 -0.54
C GLN A 5 51.09 26.10 0.06
N LYS A 6 50.83 26.41 1.33
CA LYS A 6 49.52 26.20 1.94
C LYS A 6 48.48 27.30 1.69
N SER A 7 48.92 28.49 1.25
CA SER A 7 47.98 29.60 0.98
C SER A 7 47.36 29.59 -0.42
N LEU A 8 47.96 28.91 -1.38
CA LEU A 8 47.43 28.81 -2.75
C LEU A 8 46.29 27.79 -2.89
N TYR A 9 46.33 26.68 -2.15
CA TYR A 9 45.25 25.69 -2.16
C TYR A 9 43.99 26.15 -1.44
N PHE A 10 44.07 27.05 -0.48
CA PHE A 10 42.91 27.55 0.26
C PHE A 10 42.13 28.63 -0.49
N ASN A 11 42.74 29.34 -1.42
CA ASN A 11 42.07 30.36 -2.23
C ASN A 11 41.32 29.78 -3.43
N ASP A 12 41.76 28.68 -4.00
CA ASP A 12 41.04 28.02 -5.11
C ASP A 12 39.77 27.31 -4.60
N PHE A 13 39.82 26.71 -3.42
CA PHE A 13 38.62 26.11 -2.82
C PHE A 13 37.52 27.12 -2.44
N LYS A 14 37.90 28.36 -2.11
CA LYS A 14 36.94 29.45 -1.89
C LYS A 14 36.35 30.00 -3.19
N LYS A 15 37.12 30.01 -4.27
CA LYS A 15 36.61 30.45 -5.59
C LYS A 15 35.63 29.45 -6.19
N GLU A 16 35.90 28.17 -6.09
CA GLU A 16 34.96 27.14 -6.58
C GLU A 16 33.67 27.10 -5.76
N ARG A 17 33.72 27.23 -4.43
CA ARG A 17 32.53 27.40 -3.61
C ARG A 17 31.73 28.66 -3.97
N MET A 18 32.37 29.79 -4.26
CA MET A 18 31.64 31.00 -4.66
C MET A 18 31.00 30.90 -6.05
N VAL A 19 31.60 30.15 -6.97
CA VAL A 19 31.00 29.89 -8.28
C VAL A 19 29.82 28.94 -8.16
N PHE A 20 29.92 27.90 -7.34
CA PHE A 20 28.81 26.96 -7.09
C PHE A 20 27.63 27.66 -6.39
N TYR A 21 27.88 28.50 -5.41
CA TYR A 21 26.83 29.31 -4.76
C TYR A 21 26.23 30.37 -5.69
N LYS A 22 27.02 30.94 -6.62
CA LYS A 22 26.49 31.90 -7.60
C LYS A 22 25.61 31.24 -8.66
N ILE A 23 25.89 30.02 -9.09
CA ILE A 23 25.06 29.29 -10.04
C ILE A 23 23.72 28.93 -9.40
N ILE A 24 23.71 28.43 -8.17
CA ILE A 24 22.47 28.13 -7.43
C ILE A 24 21.69 29.42 -7.11
N TYR A 25 22.37 30.54 -6.84
CA TYR A 25 21.72 31.83 -6.54
C TYR A 25 21.12 32.51 -7.78
N LEU A 26 21.70 32.31 -8.96
CA LEU A 26 21.17 32.83 -10.22
C LEU A 26 19.90 32.12 -10.67
N ASP A 27 19.81 30.80 -10.50
CA ASP A 27 18.59 30.06 -10.78
C ASP A 27 17.44 30.44 -9.83
N PHE A 28 17.75 30.76 -8.59
CA PHE A 28 16.74 31.17 -7.60
C PHE A 28 16.23 32.61 -7.85
N HIS A 29 17.05 33.51 -8.36
CA HIS A 29 16.61 34.85 -8.75
C HIS A 29 15.81 34.85 -10.06
N MET A 30 16.09 33.96 -10.98
CA MET A 30 15.28 33.77 -12.18
C MET A 30 13.89 33.25 -11.83
N LEU A 31 13.75 32.34 -10.86
CA LEU A 31 12.44 31.88 -10.38
C LEU A 31 11.66 32.98 -9.65
N LYS A 32 12.34 33.84 -8.87
CA LYS A 32 11.72 35.01 -8.22
C LYS A 32 11.34 36.13 -9.20
N ALA A 33 12.10 36.29 -10.29
CA ALA A 33 11.77 37.26 -11.34
C ALA A 33 10.53 36.82 -12.13
N TYR A 34 10.37 35.50 -12.38
CA TYR A 34 9.17 34.96 -13.05
C TYR A 34 7.88 35.15 -12.23
N THR A 35 7.99 35.12 -10.89
CA THR A 35 6.84 35.38 -10.00
C THR A 35 6.53 36.85 -9.79
N ARG A 36 7.47 37.78 -10.10
CA ARG A 36 7.23 39.23 -9.99
C ARG A 36 6.66 39.88 -11.26
N ILE A 37 6.78 39.23 -12.40
CA ILE A 37 6.26 39.76 -13.69
C ILE A 37 4.77 39.45 -13.89
N SER A 38 4.21 38.48 -13.16
CA SER A 38 2.77 38.23 -13.14
C SER A 38 2.10 39.01 -12.00
N GLY A 39 2.06 40.34 -12.12
CA GLY A 39 1.31 41.24 -11.22
C GLY A 39 -0.19 40.99 -11.24
N LEU A 40 -0.63 39.89 -10.63
CA LEU A 40 -2.03 39.59 -10.36
C LEU A 40 -2.22 39.39 -8.86
N GLY A 41 -3.05 40.25 -8.28
CA GLY A 41 -3.34 40.27 -6.86
C GLY A 41 -3.77 38.96 -6.27
N SER A 42 -3.69 38.89 -4.94
CA SER A 42 -4.05 37.75 -4.07
C SER A 42 -5.53 37.36 -4.17
N HIS A 43 -5.97 36.90 -5.33
CA HIS A 43 -7.19 36.12 -5.45
C HIS A 43 -6.82 34.65 -5.42
N LYS A 44 -7.53 33.88 -4.59
CA LYS A 44 -7.50 32.44 -4.47
C LYS A 44 -7.23 31.80 -5.83
N ILE A 45 -5.96 31.51 -6.15
CA ILE A 45 -5.64 30.62 -7.24
C ILE A 45 -5.90 29.22 -6.67
N GLN A 46 -7.18 28.83 -6.66
CA GLN A 46 -7.50 27.44 -6.88
C GLN A 46 -6.80 27.09 -8.20
N ARG A 47 -5.64 26.44 -8.15
CA ARG A 47 -5.16 25.69 -9.29
C ARG A 47 -6.18 24.56 -9.50
N ARG A 48 -7.27 24.86 -10.20
CA ARG A 48 -7.96 23.88 -11.00
C ARG A 48 -6.86 23.31 -11.90
N TYR A 49 -6.48 22.08 -11.71
CA TYR A 49 -5.88 21.29 -12.75
C TYR A 49 -6.98 21.12 -13.81
N ILE A 50 -7.09 22.11 -14.66
CA ILE A 50 -7.96 22.09 -15.81
C ILE A 50 -7.27 21.09 -16.76
N MET A 51 -7.77 19.87 -16.84
CA MET A 51 -7.74 19.17 -18.12
C MET A 51 -8.19 20.22 -19.12
N SER A 52 -7.39 20.51 -20.14
CA SER A 52 -7.74 21.52 -21.13
C SER A 52 -9.09 21.16 -21.73
N GLU A 53 -10.19 21.65 -21.15
CA GLU A 53 -11.55 21.45 -21.67
C GLU A 53 -11.66 21.92 -23.13
N LYS A 54 -10.72 22.79 -23.53
CA LYS A 54 -10.66 23.35 -24.89
C LYS A 54 -10.09 22.35 -25.92
N TYR A 55 -9.22 21.42 -25.49
CA TYR A 55 -8.59 20.42 -26.39
C TYR A 55 -8.49 19.07 -25.67
N PRO A 56 -9.63 18.38 -25.47
CA PRO A 56 -9.63 17.12 -24.75
C PRO A 56 -8.91 16.03 -25.57
N LEU A 57 -7.99 15.31 -24.92
CA LEU A 57 -7.38 14.11 -25.46
C LEU A 57 -8.00 12.89 -24.77
N ASN A 58 -8.30 11.85 -25.54
CA ASN A 58 -8.84 10.60 -24.99
C ASN A 58 -7.73 9.64 -24.53
N VAL A 59 -6.70 10.19 -23.91
CA VAL A 59 -5.56 9.47 -23.32
C VAL A 59 -5.13 10.17 -22.03
N PRO A 60 -4.53 9.44 -21.07
CA PRO A 60 -4.00 10.06 -19.84
C PRO A 60 -2.93 11.10 -20.16
N THR A 61 -2.89 12.17 -19.36
CA THR A 61 -1.81 13.14 -19.41
C THR A 61 -0.53 12.50 -18.90
N PRO A 62 0.61 12.58 -19.62
CA PRO A 62 1.89 12.11 -19.10
C PRO A 62 2.26 12.83 -17.78
N THR A 63 2.67 12.07 -16.78
CA THR A 63 2.93 12.58 -15.42
C THR A 63 4.42 12.68 -15.10
N HIS A 64 5.26 11.99 -15.85
CA HIS A 64 6.71 11.98 -15.68
C HIS A 64 7.40 11.59 -16.98
N PHE A 65 8.70 11.82 -17.03
CA PHE A 65 9.60 11.25 -18.03
C PHE A 65 10.85 10.70 -17.34
N THR A 66 11.45 9.68 -17.95
CA THR A 66 12.61 8.99 -17.40
C THR A 66 13.90 9.62 -17.93
N TYR A 67 14.83 9.98 -17.05
CA TYR A 67 16.18 10.45 -17.39
C TYR A 67 17.28 9.65 -16.71
N VAL A 68 16.93 8.78 -15.77
CA VAL A 68 17.82 7.76 -15.20
C VAL A 68 17.25 6.39 -15.53
N VAL A 69 18.02 5.55 -16.21
CA VAL A 69 17.61 4.21 -16.62
C VAL A 69 18.55 3.17 -16.03
N LYS A 70 18.03 1.96 -15.82
CA LYS A 70 18.81 0.79 -15.46
C LYS A 70 18.78 -0.21 -16.61
N ASP A 71 19.95 -0.65 -17.05
CA ASP A 71 20.06 -1.69 -18.07
C ASP A 71 19.37 -2.99 -17.64
N LEU A 72 18.67 -3.61 -18.58
CA LEU A 72 18.10 -4.94 -18.37
C LEU A 72 19.18 -6.02 -18.53
N PRO A 73 19.15 -7.07 -17.72
CA PRO A 73 20.10 -8.18 -17.83
C PRO A 73 19.86 -8.96 -19.14
N LYS A 74 20.95 -9.36 -19.78
CA LYS A 74 20.93 -10.31 -20.90
C LYS A 74 21.14 -11.72 -20.35
N VAL A 75 20.05 -12.37 -19.98
CA VAL A 75 20.07 -13.69 -19.34
C VAL A 75 19.39 -14.72 -20.23
N THR A 76 20.03 -15.86 -20.43
CA THR A 76 19.49 -16.97 -21.22
C THR A 76 18.47 -17.79 -20.42
N VAL A 77 17.71 -18.62 -21.12
CA VAL A 77 16.76 -19.56 -20.52
C VAL A 77 17.51 -20.57 -19.60
N GLU A 78 18.65 -21.05 -20.05
CA GLU A 78 19.48 -22.03 -19.31
C GLU A 78 20.01 -21.45 -18.00
N GLU A 79 20.42 -20.19 -18.01
CA GLU A 79 20.86 -19.48 -16.80
C GLU A 79 19.72 -19.32 -15.79
N ARG A 80 18.52 -18.93 -16.26
CA ARG A 80 17.32 -18.84 -15.41
C ARG A 80 16.90 -20.22 -14.87
N GLU A 81 16.93 -21.25 -15.69
CA GLU A 81 16.63 -22.62 -15.26
C GLU A 81 17.61 -23.12 -14.19
N LYS A 82 18.90 -22.85 -14.36
CA LYS A 82 19.91 -23.15 -13.34
C LYS A 82 19.62 -22.41 -12.02
N ALA A 83 19.24 -21.16 -12.08
CA ALA A 83 18.89 -20.37 -10.91
C ALA A 83 17.60 -20.88 -10.23
N LEU A 84 16.57 -21.26 -10.99
CA LEU A 84 15.35 -21.87 -10.45
C LEU A 84 15.65 -23.16 -9.70
N LYS A 85 16.47 -24.03 -10.26
CA LYS A 85 16.93 -25.27 -9.57
C LYS A 85 17.69 -24.94 -8.27
N ALA A 86 18.58 -23.96 -8.30
CA ALA A 86 19.36 -23.53 -7.14
C ALA A 86 18.52 -22.91 -6.02
N THR A 87 17.37 -22.34 -6.35
CA THR A 87 16.40 -21.76 -5.40
C THR A 87 15.23 -22.70 -5.09
N HIS A 88 15.36 -23.99 -5.39
CA HIS A 88 14.30 -25.00 -5.20
C HIS A 88 12.95 -24.58 -5.80
N TYR A 89 12.98 -23.91 -6.97
CA TYR A 89 11.79 -23.41 -7.66
C TYR A 89 10.89 -22.50 -6.81
N ASN A 90 11.49 -21.77 -5.86
CA ASN A 90 10.79 -20.76 -5.06
C ASN A 90 10.94 -19.39 -5.72
N GLU A 91 9.83 -18.79 -6.16
CA GLU A 91 9.84 -17.50 -6.88
C GLU A 91 10.32 -16.33 -6.01
N PHE A 92 10.10 -16.40 -4.68
CA PHE A 92 10.56 -15.35 -3.74
C PHE A 92 12.07 -15.42 -3.50
N ALA A 93 12.68 -16.58 -3.64
CA ALA A 93 14.13 -16.78 -3.53
C ALA A 93 14.88 -16.52 -4.84
N PHE A 94 14.18 -16.41 -5.97
CA PHE A 94 14.80 -16.18 -7.28
C PHE A 94 15.48 -14.81 -7.37
N PRO A 95 16.75 -14.73 -7.82
CA PRO A 95 17.50 -13.48 -7.88
C PRO A 95 16.90 -12.47 -8.85
N SER A 96 16.54 -11.26 -8.37
CA SER A 96 15.98 -10.19 -9.19
C SER A 96 16.91 -9.69 -10.30
N GLY A 97 18.24 -9.87 -10.14
CA GLY A 97 19.22 -9.52 -11.16
C GLY A 97 19.17 -10.38 -12.44
N LEU A 98 18.40 -11.49 -12.43
CA LEU A 98 18.20 -12.38 -13.58
C LEU A 98 16.83 -12.17 -14.26
N LEU A 99 16.03 -11.21 -13.78
CA LEU A 99 14.71 -10.90 -14.32
C LEU A 99 14.78 -9.81 -15.38
N THR A 100 13.95 -9.93 -16.39
CA THR A 100 13.67 -8.87 -17.36
C THR A 100 12.63 -7.90 -16.80
N ILE A 101 11.54 -8.44 -16.20
CA ILE A 101 10.46 -7.65 -15.59
C ILE A 101 10.05 -8.31 -14.28
N ASP A 102 10.00 -7.53 -13.21
CA ASP A 102 9.57 -7.99 -11.89
C ASP A 102 8.20 -7.40 -11.55
N MET A 103 7.18 -8.23 -11.51
CA MET A 103 5.79 -7.89 -11.17
C MET A 103 5.32 -8.67 -9.92
N LEU A 104 6.25 -9.09 -9.07
CA LEU A 104 5.94 -9.84 -7.85
C LEU A 104 5.11 -9.01 -6.87
N SER A 105 5.46 -7.75 -6.69
CA SER A 105 4.81 -6.86 -5.72
C SER A 105 5.03 -5.39 -6.05
N ASP A 106 3.99 -4.58 -5.87
CA ASP A 106 4.05 -3.11 -5.94
C ASP A 106 4.52 -2.45 -4.62
N SER A 107 4.92 -3.24 -3.63
CA SER A 107 5.27 -2.77 -2.29
C SER A 107 6.74 -2.36 -2.18
N GLY A 108 7.00 -1.06 -2.07
CA GLY A 108 8.36 -0.54 -1.90
C GLY A 108 9.21 -0.55 -3.19
N THR A 109 8.59 -0.77 -4.32
CA THR A 109 9.23 -0.88 -5.64
C THR A 109 9.05 0.38 -6.49
N THR A 110 8.46 1.43 -5.93
CA THR A 110 8.21 2.71 -6.58
C THR A 110 9.49 3.37 -7.08
N ALA A 111 9.49 3.91 -8.29
CA ALA A 111 10.48 4.89 -8.71
C ALA A 111 10.11 6.24 -8.12
N MET A 112 10.87 6.68 -7.12
CA MET A 112 10.65 7.97 -6.45
C MET A 112 10.96 9.14 -7.38
N THR A 113 10.20 10.23 -7.22
CA THR A 113 10.38 11.46 -7.97
C THR A 113 11.65 12.22 -7.54
N ASN A 114 12.12 13.13 -8.39
CA ASN A 114 13.20 14.04 -8.03
C ASN A 114 12.84 14.93 -6.83
N THR A 115 11.55 15.21 -6.62
CA THR A 115 11.07 15.95 -5.45
C THR A 115 11.23 15.12 -4.17
N GLN A 116 10.88 13.83 -4.22
CA GLN A 116 11.13 12.91 -3.11
C GLN A 116 12.63 12.79 -2.80
N TRP A 117 13.46 12.55 -3.81
CA TRP A 117 14.92 12.47 -3.64
C TRP A 117 15.50 13.75 -3.03
N SER A 118 15.07 14.93 -3.50
CA SER A 118 15.55 16.20 -2.94
C SER A 118 15.07 16.44 -1.51
N SER A 119 13.87 15.97 -1.15
CA SER A 119 13.33 16.12 0.21
C SER A 119 14.11 15.30 1.24
N MET A 120 14.70 14.18 0.83
CA MET A 120 15.52 13.34 1.72
C MET A 120 16.68 14.14 2.36
N PHE A 121 17.25 15.11 1.63
CA PHE A 121 18.32 15.97 2.16
C PHE A 121 17.85 16.99 3.21
N LEU A 122 16.54 17.15 3.41
CA LEU A 122 15.96 17.98 4.46
C LEU A 122 15.71 17.20 5.75
N GLY A 123 15.78 15.89 5.71
CA GLY A 123 15.65 15.01 6.87
C GLY A 123 16.88 15.09 7.77
N ASP A 124 16.67 14.90 9.06
CA ASP A 124 17.73 14.72 10.06
C ASP A 124 17.62 13.33 10.70
N GLU A 125 18.73 12.85 11.24
CA GLU A 125 18.81 11.53 11.88
C GLU A 125 18.75 11.62 13.42
N ALA A 126 18.06 12.63 13.95
CA ALA A 126 17.88 12.76 15.38
C ALA A 126 17.10 11.55 15.94
N TYR A 127 17.62 10.94 17.00
CA TYR A 127 17.01 9.76 17.62
C TYR A 127 15.59 10.01 18.16
N GLY A 128 15.34 11.20 18.68
CA GLY A 128 14.03 11.58 19.25
C GLY A 128 13.46 12.81 18.55
N ARG A 129 12.21 12.70 18.06
CA ARG A 129 11.46 13.84 17.50
C ARG A 129 12.22 14.57 16.40
N ASN A 130 12.74 13.80 15.42
CA ASN A 130 13.37 14.39 14.24
C ASN A 130 12.40 15.31 13.48
N THR A 131 12.94 16.19 12.65
CA THR A 131 12.15 17.15 11.86
C THR A 131 11.10 16.45 10.98
N GLY A 132 11.47 15.33 10.38
CA GLY A 132 10.58 14.52 9.52
C GLY A 132 9.34 14.01 10.24
N TYR A 133 9.43 13.69 11.54
CA TYR A 133 8.28 13.28 12.33
C TYR A 133 7.16 14.32 12.30
N TYR A 134 7.48 15.59 12.54
CA TYR A 134 6.48 16.66 12.56
C TYR A 134 5.91 16.93 11.17
N VAL A 135 6.78 16.93 10.14
CA VAL A 135 6.37 17.10 8.74
C VAL A 135 5.41 16.00 8.32
N LEU A 136 5.75 14.74 8.61
CA LEU A 136 4.92 13.59 8.24
C LEU A 136 3.59 13.60 9.00
N LEU A 137 3.60 13.89 10.31
CA LEU A 137 2.37 13.95 11.10
C LEU A 137 1.43 15.06 10.61
N ASP A 138 1.95 16.24 10.26
CA ASP A 138 1.16 17.31 9.66
C ASP A 138 0.63 16.93 8.27
N THR A 139 1.41 16.20 7.46
CA THR A 139 0.97 15.64 6.18
C THR A 139 -0.20 14.68 6.34
N PHE A 140 -0.12 13.75 7.30
CA PHE A 140 -1.22 12.83 7.60
C PHE A 140 -2.49 13.57 8.02
N ARG A 141 -2.38 14.56 8.90
CA ARG A 141 -3.54 15.40 9.32
C ARG A 141 -4.16 16.12 8.14
N ASP A 142 -3.33 16.70 7.30
CA ASP A 142 -3.81 17.49 6.16
C ASP A 142 -4.59 16.62 5.17
N ILE A 143 -4.06 15.46 4.79
CA ILE A 143 -4.66 14.58 3.79
C ILE A 143 -5.88 13.83 4.36
N PHE A 144 -5.80 13.33 5.58
CA PHE A 144 -6.81 12.40 6.11
C PHE A 144 -7.82 13.03 7.06
N GLU A 145 -7.62 14.30 7.45
CA GLU A 145 -8.57 15.00 8.34
C GLU A 145 -8.99 16.40 7.85
N ARG A 146 -8.28 16.99 6.87
CA ARG A 146 -8.51 18.37 6.41
C ARG A 146 -8.73 18.52 4.91
N GLY A 147 -8.79 17.44 4.16
CA GLY A 147 -9.06 17.48 2.72
C GLY A 147 -7.90 17.93 1.84
N GLY A 148 -6.67 17.96 2.35
CA GLY A 148 -5.49 18.38 1.59
C GLY A 148 -5.43 19.89 1.35
N GLU A 149 -5.85 20.71 2.31
CA GLU A 149 -5.84 22.18 2.23
C GLU A 149 -4.43 22.76 2.08
N LYS A 150 -3.43 22.11 2.71
CA LYS A 150 -2.02 22.41 2.51
C LYS A 150 -1.49 21.65 1.29
N ASN A 151 -0.26 21.90 0.97
CA ASN A 151 0.50 21.07 0.04
C ASN A 151 1.90 20.85 0.59
N TRP A 152 2.58 19.80 0.12
CA TRP A 152 3.91 19.45 0.56
C TRP A 152 4.90 20.62 0.56
N LYS A 153 4.75 21.56 -0.39
CA LYS A 153 5.62 22.73 -0.51
C LYS A 153 5.50 23.66 0.70
N LYS A 154 4.29 23.90 1.19
CA LYS A 154 4.08 24.70 2.41
C LYS A 154 4.64 23.98 3.64
N THR A 155 4.44 22.68 3.73
CA THR A 155 4.98 21.88 4.83
C THR A 155 6.50 21.86 4.82
N LEU A 156 7.13 21.70 3.64
CA LEU A 156 8.59 21.75 3.52
C LEU A 156 9.16 23.16 3.78
N ASP A 157 8.47 24.22 3.38
CA ASP A 157 8.90 25.60 3.64
C ASP A 157 9.00 25.90 5.15
N LEU A 158 8.22 25.20 6.00
CA LEU A 158 8.33 25.35 7.46
C LEU A 158 9.65 24.85 8.04
N VAL A 159 10.29 23.88 7.40
CA VAL A 159 11.52 23.23 7.93
C VAL A 159 12.79 23.65 7.23
N ARG A 160 12.73 24.44 6.17
CA ARG A 160 13.90 24.95 5.46
C ARG A 160 14.67 25.97 6.30
N THR A 161 15.99 25.76 6.41
CA THR A 161 16.84 26.58 7.27
C THR A 161 17.02 28.01 6.80
N ASP A 162 16.91 28.28 5.50
CA ASP A 162 17.01 29.61 4.90
C ASP A 162 15.76 30.48 5.11
N CYS A 163 14.63 29.84 5.48
CA CYS A 163 13.35 30.50 5.75
C CYS A 163 12.91 30.35 7.21
N ARG A 164 13.82 29.92 8.09
CA ARG A 164 13.49 29.53 9.46
C ARG A 164 12.99 30.72 10.28
N ASP A 165 11.68 30.81 10.46
CA ASP A 165 11.06 31.53 11.55
C ASP A 165 10.86 30.57 12.73
N VAL A 166 11.78 30.60 13.69
CA VAL A 166 11.79 29.68 14.84
C VAL A 166 10.50 29.83 15.64
N LYS A 167 9.95 31.05 15.80
CA LYS A 167 8.70 31.29 16.50
C LYS A 167 7.53 30.61 15.81
N LYS A 168 7.42 30.79 14.49
CA LYS A 168 6.38 30.15 13.68
C LYS A 168 6.47 28.64 13.71
N MET A 169 7.69 28.08 13.64
CA MET A 169 7.90 26.64 13.79
C MET A 169 7.48 26.13 15.17
N MET A 170 7.78 26.88 16.23
CA MET A 170 7.35 26.51 17.58
C MET A 170 5.82 26.48 17.65
N ASP A 171 5.14 27.51 17.19
CA ASP A 171 3.70 27.65 17.35
C ASP A 171 2.88 26.74 16.40
N GLU A 172 3.31 26.59 15.14
CA GLU A 172 2.53 25.89 14.10
C GLU A 172 2.91 24.41 13.92
N VAL A 173 4.10 24.00 14.36
CA VAL A 173 4.63 22.65 14.11
C VAL A 173 4.95 21.92 15.40
N TYR A 174 5.92 22.44 16.19
CA TYR A 174 6.46 21.68 17.32
C TYR A 174 5.55 21.66 18.54
N LEU A 175 4.91 22.78 18.86
CA LEU A 175 4.02 22.92 20.02
C LEU A 175 2.55 22.93 19.64
N CYS A 176 2.22 22.76 18.36
CA CYS A 176 0.85 22.69 17.90
C CYS A 176 0.12 21.56 18.62
N GLU A 177 -0.75 21.90 19.53
CA GLU A 177 -1.61 20.93 20.21
C GLU A 177 -2.78 20.58 19.30
N TYR A 178 -2.82 19.30 18.88
CA TYR A 178 -3.91 18.74 18.09
C TYR A 178 -4.43 17.49 18.81
N LYS A 179 -5.71 17.45 19.11
CA LYS A 179 -6.36 16.35 19.82
C LYS A 179 -7.78 16.09 19.34
N GLY A 180 -8.24 14.86 19.55
CA GLY A 180 -9.61 14.45 19.22
C GLY A 180 -9.76 13.78 17.86
N GLY A 181 -8.70 13.65 17.05
CA GLY A 181 -8.68 12.97 15.76
C GLY A 181 -7.86 11.68 15.76
N LEU A 182 -7.40 11.27 14.57
CA LEU A 182 -6.52 10.12 14.37
C LEU A 182 -5.06 10.41 14.71
N PHE A 183 -4.67 11.68 14.80
CA PHE A 183 -3.27 12.08 14.93
C PHE A 183 -3.11 13.16 16.01
N ASN A 184 -3.03 12.76 17.27
CA ASN A 184 -2.72 13.69 18.34
C ASN A 184 -1.35 14.35 18.13
N GLY A 185 -1.17 15.57 18.63
CA GLY A 185 0.10 16.30 18.58
C GLY A 185 0.40 17.01 19.88
N GLY A 186 1.65 17.49 20.04
CA GLY A 186 2.05 18.20 21.25
C GLY A 186 1.85 17.38 22.52
N ALA A 187 1.29 18.00 23.55
CA ALA A 187 1.01 17.35 24.83
C ALA A 187 -0.01 16.20 24.72
N ALA A 188 -1.02 16.34 23.86
CA ALA A 188 -2.03 15.29 23.67
C ALA A 188 -1.42 13.95 23.21
N GLN A 189 -0.42 13.96 22.32
CA GLN A 189 0.30 12.74 21.90
C GLN A 189 1.17 12.16 23.01
N MET A 190 1.65 12.98 23.95
CA MET A 190 2.40 12.50 25.12
C MET A 190 1.47 11.85 26.16
N GLU A 191 0.32 12.43 26.39
CA GLU A 191 -0.66 11.96 27.36
C GLU A 191 -1.42 10.72 26.87
N ARG A 192 -1.83 10.71 25.62
CA ARG A 192 -2.61 9.67 24.95
C ARG A 192 -2.06 9.46 23.53
N PRO A 193 -1.00 8.64 23.41
CA PRO A 193 -0.45 8.33 22.10
C PRO A 193 -1.45 7.53 21.27
N ASN A 194 -1.74 8.02 20.06
CA ASN A 194 -2.72 7.40 19.18
C ASN A 194 -2.25 7.27 17.71
N SER A 195 -1.03 7.72 17.41
CA SER A 195 -0.44 7.61 16.07
C SER A 195 1.03 7.24 16.16
N PHE A 196 1.45 6.26 15.34
CA PHE A 196 2.75 5.61 15.41
C PHE A 196 3.33 5.44 14.02
N ILE A 197 4.42 6.16 13.73
CA ILE A 197 5.19 5.95 12.50
C ILE A 197 5.88 4.59 12.60
N ILE A 198 5.86 3.83 11.52
CA ILE A 198 6.44 2.49 11.45
C ILE A 198 6.95 2.22 10.03
N GLN A 199 7.90 1.30 9.85
CA GLN A 199 8.57 1.11 8.56
C GLN A 199 7.70 0.45 7.47
N GLN A 200 6.61 -0.24 7.84
CA GLN A 200 5.73 -0.91 6.88
C GLN A 200 4.41 -1.40 7.51
N GLY A 201 3.39 -1.69 6.68
CA GLY A 201 2.06 -2.09 7.15
C GLY A 201 2.04 -3.36 7.99
N ARG A 202 2.76 -4.43 7.58
CA ARG A 202 2.80 -5.68 8.37
C ARG A 202 3.37 -5.50 9.78
N ALA A 203 4.25 -4.53 9.98
CA ALA A 203 4.73 -4.18 11.31
C ALA A 203 3.64 -3.46 12.12
N ALA A 204 2.86 -2.57 11.49
CA ALA A 204 1.69 -1.93 12.10
C ALA A 204 0.64 -2.97 12.53
N GLU A 205 0.31 -3.91 11.66
CA GLU A 205 -0.60 -5.02 11.94
C GLU A 205 -0.11 -5.88 13.10
N SER A 206 1.18 -6.26 13.09
CA SER A 206 1.78 -7.09 14.14
C SER A 206 1.72 -6.42 15.50
N VAL A 207 2.05 -5.12 15.60
CA VAL A 207 1.96 -4.34 16.84
C VAL A 207 0.52 -4.27 17.34
N LEU A 208 -0.42 -3.94 16.45
CA LEU A 208 -1.85 -3.85 16.79
C LEU A 208 -2.38 -5.19 17.30
N MET A 209 -2.20 -6.25 16.50
CA MET A 209 -2.79 -7.55 16.79
C MET A 209 -2.18 -8.22 18.02
N GLU A 210 -0.89 -8.03 18.28
CA GLU A 210 -0.28 -8.55 19.49
C GLU A 210 -0.83 -7.87 20.76
N ILE A 211 -1.00 -6.56 20.74
CA ILE A 211 -1.57 -5.83 21.88
C ILE A 211 -3.04 -6.18 22.08
N VAL A 212 -3.84 -6.26 21.01
CA VAL A 212 -5.24 -6.70 21.06
C VAL A 212 -5.31 -8.13 21.65
N ARG A 213 -4.49 -9.05 21.14
CA ARG A 213 -4.40 -10.42 21.67
C ARG A 213 -4.12 -10.44 23.18
N ASN A 214 -3.09 -9.71 23.61
CA ASN A 214 -2.68 -9.71 25.03
C ASN A 214 -3.82 -9.21 25.92
N ILE A 215 -4.47 -8.12 25.54
CA ILE A 215 -5.62 -7.57 26.29
C ILE A 215 -6.79 -8.55 26.32
N LEU A 216 -7.12 -9.16 25.19
CA LEU A 216 -8.21 -10.14 25.11
C LEU A 216 -7.91 -11.41 25.92
N THR A 217 -6.66 -11.88 25.91
CA THR A 217 -6.24 -13.04 26.71
C THR A 217 -6.23 -12.73 28.21
N GLU A 218 -5.79 -11.53 28.61
CA GLU A 218 -5.85 -11.05 30.00
C GLU A 218 -7.30 -11.01 30.53
N ARG A 219 -8.23 -10.49 29.70
CA ARG A 219 -9.64 -10.33 30.07
C ARG A 219 -10.47 -11.60 29.93
N HIS A 220 -10.14 -12.46 28.99
CA HIS A 220 -10.92 -13.64 28.60
C HIS A 220 -10.01 -14.85 28.29
N PRO A 221 -9.37 -15.45 29.31
CA PRO A 221 -8.45 -16.57 29.11
C PRO A 221 -9.11 -17.75 28.38
N GLY A 222 -8.45 -18.25 27.33
CA GLY A 222 -8.90 -19.41 26.55
C GLY A 222 -10.06 -19.16 25.59
N LYS A 223 -10.58 -17.94 25.50
CA LYS A 223 -11.66 -17.59 24.58
C LYS A 223 -11.12 -17.42 23.16
N VAL A 224 -11.84 -17.99 22.19
CA VAL A 224 -11.58 -17.82 20.75
C VAL A 224 -12.47 -16.72 20.19
N PHE A 225 -11.89 -15.80 19.45
CA PHE A 225 -12.60 -14.68 18.82
C PHE A 225 -12.69 -14.86 17.31
N THR A 226 -13.67 -14.21 16.69
CA THR A 226 -13.84 -14.16 15.25
C THR A 226 -13.63 -12.74 14.75
N ILE A 227 -12.79 -12.58 13.73
CA ILE A 227 -12.48 -11.26 13.15
C ILE A 227 -12.92 -11.25 11.68
N PRO A 228 -14.02 -10.54 11.36
CA PRO A 228 -14.49 -10.41 9.98
C PRO A 228 -13.74 -9.33 9.21
N SER A 229 -13.66 -9.51 7.88
CA SER A 229 -13.17 -8.52 6.92
C SER A 229 -13.87 -8.70 5.57
N ASN A 230 -13.83 -7.68 4.71
CA ASN A 230 -14.14 -7.85 3.30
C ASN A 230 -13.12 -8.75 2.56
N GLY A 231 -11.94 -8.97 3.14
CA GLY A 231 -10.88 -9.85 2.66
C GLY A 231 -9.57 -9.53 3.38
N HIS A 232 -9.16 -10.38 4.32
CA HIS A 232 -7.89 -10.20 5.02
C HIS A 232 -6.71 -10.37 4.07
N PHE A 233 -5.72 -9.50 4.19
CA PHE A 233 -4.44 -9.72 3.57
C PHE A 233 -3.71 -10.90 4.27
N ASP A 234 -2.76 -11.55 3.59
CA ASP A 234 -2.05 -12.75 4.09
C ASP A 234 -1.42 -12.55 5.48
N THR A 235 -0.74 -11.39 5.69
CA THR A 235 -0.12 -11.08 6.98
C THR A 235 -1.15 -10.75 8.06
N THR A 236 -2.27 -10.12 7.72
CA THR A 236 -3.37 -9.86 8.65
C THR A 236 -4.02 -11.17 9.08
N GLU A 237 -4.31 -12.06 8.13
CA GLU A 237 -4.84 -13.40 8.41
C GLU A 237 -3.86 -14.20 9.29
N GLY A 238 -2.56 -14.15 8.97
CA GLY A 238 -1.51 -14.78 9.77
C GLY A 238 -1.45 -14.27 11.21
N ASN A 239 -1.51 -12.96 11.42
CA ASN A 239 -1.54 -12.36 12.76
C ASN A 239 -2.80 -12.78 13.56
N ILE A 240 -3.99 -12.82 12.90
CA ILE A 240 -5.23 -13.26 13.54
C ILE A 240 -5.12 -14.73 13.99
N LYS A 241 -4.59 -15.61 13.15
CA LYS A 241 -4.37 -17.03 13.50
C LYS A 241 -3.36 -17.18 14.65
N GLN A 242 -2.28 -16.39 14.65
CA GLN A 242 -1.29 -16.40 15.75
C GLN A 242 -1.87 -15.96 17.08
N MET A 243 -2.88 -15.11 17.08
CA MET A 243 -3.60 -14.77 18.31
C MET A 243 -4.64 -15.82 18.76
N GLY A 244 -4.72 -16.96 18.05
CA GLY A 244 -5.69 -18.01 18.34
C GLY A 244 -7.13 -17.65 17.94
N SER A 245 -7.32 -16.69 17.05
CA SER A 245 -8.62 -16.22 16.58
C SER A 245 -8.91 -16.68 15.15
N ILE A 246 -10.16 -16.59 14.74
CA ILE A 246 -10.67 -17.08 13.45
C ILE A 246 -10.86 -15.90 12.49
N PRO A 247 -10.08 -15.79 11.40
CA PRO A 247 -10.35 -14.82 10.33
C PRO A 247 -11.57 -15.27 9.50
N ARG A 248 -12.42 -14.32 9.12
CA ARG A 248 -13.58 -14.59 8.23
C ARG A 248 -13.62 -13.54 7.12
N ASN A 249 -13.57 -14.00 5.89
CA ASN A 249 -13.64 -13.17 4.69
C ASN A 249 -15.08 -13.11 4.18
N LEU A 250 -15.63 -11.90 4.07
CA LEU A 250 -17.04 -11.63 3.76
C LEU A 250 -17.17 -10.85 2.45
N TYR A 251 -16.66 -11.39 1.35
CA TYR A 251 -16.86 -10.87 0.00
C TYR A 251 -17.71 -11.79 -0.87
N ASN A 252 -18.16 -11.30 -2.01
CA ASN A 252 -18.94 -12.10 -2.95
C ASN A 252 -18.04 -12.68 -4.06
N LYS A 253 -17.59 -13.94 -3.90
CA LYS A 253 -16.72 -14.63 -4.86
C LYS A 253 -17.33 -14.73 -6.27
N LYS A 254 -18.64 -14.94 -6.38
CA LYS A 254 -19.33 -15.04 -7.69
C LYS A 254 -19.21 -13.73 -8.47
N LEU A 255 -19.41 -12.61 -7.78
CA LEU A 255 -19.31 -11.28 -8.36
C LEU A 255 -17.89 -10.98 -8.85
N LEU A 256 -16.85 -11.51 -8.16
CA LEU A 256 -15.46 -11.28 -8.53
C LEU A 256 -15.15 -11.73 -9.96
N TYR A 257 -15.67 -12.88 -10.37
CA TYR A 257 -15.40 -13.46 -11.69
C TYR A 257 -16.44 -13.08 -12.77
N GLU A 258 -17.45 -12.29 -12.41
CA GLU A 258 -18.40 -11.77 -13.41
C GLU A 258 -17.71 -10.76 -14.31
N ILE A 259 -17.60 -11.06 -15.60
CA ILE A 259 -17.03 -10.18 -16.61
C ILE A 259 -18.14 -9.32 -17.21
N PRO A 260 -18.04 -7.98 -17.12
CA PRO A 260 -18.98 -7.09 -17.79
C PRO A 260 -18.98 -7.27 -19.30
N GLU A 261 -20.10 -7.03 -19.94
CA GLU A 261 -20.23 -7.10 -21.40
C GLU A 261 -19.19 -6.20 -22.09
N GLY A 262 -18.44 -6.76 -23.01
CA GLY A 262 -17.35 -6.07 -23.71
C GLY A 262 -16.11 -5.81 -22.85
N GLY A 263 -15.98 -6.42 -21.66
CA GLY A 263 -14.85 -6.23 -20.75
C GLY A 263 -14.72 -4.80 -20.20
N LYS A 264 -15.81 -4.04 -20.15
CA LYS A 264 -15.87 -2.66 -19.67
C LYS A 264 -16.49 -2.57 -18.27
N TYR A 265 -16.26 -1.43 -17.57
CA TYR A 265 -16.72 -1.12 -16.21
C TYR A 265 -18.23 -0.82 -16.09
N ASP A 266 -19.09 -1.45 -16.85
CA ASP A 266 -20.49 -1.04 -16.99
C ASP A 266 -21.37 -1.45 -15.81
N LYS A 267 -20.93 -2.40 -14.96
CA LYS A 267 -21.71 -2.88 -13.82
C LYS A 267 -20.81 -3.19 -12.63
N ASN A 268 -21.17 -2.64 -11.48
CA ASN A 268 -20.53 -2.84 -10.19
C ASN A 268 -18.99 -2.81 -10.21
N PRO A 269 -18.39 -1.61 -10.28
CA PRO A 269 -16.94 -1.45 -10.23
C PRO A 269 -16.36 -1.77 -8.82
N PHE A 270 -17.20 -1.93 -7.78
CA PHE A 270 -16.81 -2.07 -6.39
C PHE A 270 -16.92 -3.51 -5.88
N LYS A 271 -16.26 -4.44 -6.59
CA LYS A 271 -16.25 -5.87 -6.22
C LYS A 271 -15.51 -6.17 -4.91
N GLY A 272 -14.77 -5.18 -4.37
CA GLY A 272 -14.09 -5.26 -3.09
C GLY A 272 -14.98 -5.00 -1.87
N ASN A 273 -16.24 -4.67 -2.07
CA ASN A 273 -17.20 -4.41 -0.99
C ASN A 273 -17.34 -5.60 -0.04
N MET A 274 -17.59 -5.28 1.23
CA MET A 274 -18.03 -6.28 2.23
C MET A 274 -19.50 -6.64 2.01
N ASP A 275 -19.81 -7.90 2.12
CA ASP A 275 -21.18 -8.42 2.12
C ASP A 275 -21.83 -8.08 3.48
N LEU A 276 -22.76 -7.13 3.47
CA LEU A 276 -23.36 -6.58 4.70
C LEU A 276 -24.30 -7.58 5.40
N GLU A 277 -25.01 -8.40 4.62
CA GLU A 277 -25.92 -9.42 5.17
C GLU A 277 -25.09 -10.49 5.90
N LYS A 278 -24.04 -11.01 5.27
CA LYS A 278 -23.12 -11.95 5.91
C LYS A 278 -22.41 -11.37 7.13
N LEU A 279 -22.12 -10.06 7.15
CA LEU A 279 -21.53 -9.42 8.31
C LEU A 279 -22.49 -9.45 9.52
N GLU A 280 -23.75 -9.05 9.33
CA GLU A 280 -24.75 -9.10 10.41
C GLU A 280 -25.09 -10.54 10.82
N GLU A 281 -25.21 -11.46 9.88
CA GLU A 281 -25.41 -12.90 10.15
C GLU A 281 -24.25 -13.47 10.97
N LEU A 282 -23.02 -13.15 10.62
CA LEU A 282 -21.83 -13.59 11.38
C LEU A 282 -21.84 -13.05 12.81
N ILE A 283 -22.05 -11.73 12.99
CA ILE A 283 -22.06 -11.09 14.31
C ILE A 283 -23.14 -11.72 15.19
N ASN A 284 -24.36 -11.91 14.66
CA ASN A 284 -25.47 -12.52 15.40
C ASN A 284 -25.23 -14.02 15.67
N GLY A 285 -24.64 -14.75 14.72
CA GLY A 285 -24.38 -16.18 14.82
C GLY A 285 -23.30 -16.54 15.84
N VAL A 286 -22.19 -15.80 15.86
CA VAL A 286 -21.12 -16.04 16.83
C VAL A 286 -21.32 -15.30 18.15
N GLY A 287 -22.18 -14.27 18.17
CA GLY A 287 -22.42 -13.36 19.29
C GLY A 287 -21.44 -12.18 19.32
N VAL A 288 -21.98 -10.99 19.55
CA VAL A 288 -21.25 -9.70 19.54
C VAL A 288 -19.98 -9.74 20.41
N GLN A 289 -20.04 -10.36 21.59
CA GLN A 289 -18.92 -10.47 22.53
C GLN A 289 -17.76 -11.35 22.03
N ASN A 290 -17.92 -12.02 20.89
CA ASN A 290 -16.90 -12.85 20.24
C ASN A 290 -16.29 -12.17 19.01
N VAL A 291 -16.73 -10.94 18.67
CA VAL A 291 -16.20 -10.12 17.57
C VAL A 291 -15.54 -8.87 18.16
N PRO A 292 -14.22 -8.90 18.45
CA PRO A 292 -13.54 -7.80 19.13
C PRO A 292 -13.33 -6.58 18.26
N LEU A 293 -13.19 -6.77 16.94
CA LEU A 293 -13.04 -5.71 15.94
C LEU A 293 -13.39 -6.25 14.54
N ILE A 294 -13.64 -5.34 13.61
CA ILE A 294 -13.88 -5.60 12.18
C ILE A 294 -12.73 -4.98 11.40
N PHE A 295 -12.16 -5.72 10.45
CA PHE A 295 -11.22 -5.16 9.47
C PHE A 295 -11.90 -4.81 8.16
N MET A 296 -11.37 -3.78 7.47
CA MET A 296 -11.76 -3.47 6.09
C MET A 296 -10.54 -3.10 5.27
N CYS A 297 -10.24 -3.91 4.26
CA CYS A 297 -9.09 -3.73 3.37
C CYS A 297 -9.46 -2.82 2.18
N ILE A 298 -8.68 -1.77 1.94
CA ILE A 298 -8.94 -0.68 0.99
C ILE A 298 -7.66 -0.33 0.19
N THR A 299 -7.54 -0.59 -1.14
CA THR A 299 -8.41 -1.48 -1.92
C THR A 299 -8.27 -2.92 -1.46
N ASN A 300 -9.26 -3.77 -1.73
CA ASN A 300 -9.25 -5.14 -1.25
C ASN A 300 -8.28 -6.02 -2.07
N ASN A 301 -7.05 -6.18 -1.56
CA ASN A 301 -6.00 -6.93 -2.25
C ASN A 301 -6.37 -8.42 -2.45
N THR A 302 -6.96 -9.05 -1.45
CA THR A 302 -7.36 -10.47 -1.48
C THR A 302 -8.48 -10.73 -2.50
N VAL A 303 -9.27 -9.71 -2.78
CA VAL A 303 -10.30 -9.71 -3.82
C VAL A 303 -9.76 -9.00 -5.08
N CYS A 304 -8.60 -9.44 -5.55
CA CYS A 304 -7.97 -8.99 -6.80
C CYS A 304 -7.78 -7.46 -6.91
N GLY A 305 -7.46 -6.79 -5.80
CA GLY A 305 -7.20 -5.35 -5.78
C GLY A 305 -8.45 -4.50 -6.06
N GLN A 306 -9.63 -5.09 -5.91
CA GLN A 306 -10.89 -4.42 -6.24
C GLN A 306 -11.23 -3.30 -5.25
N PRO A 307 -11.78 -2.18 -5.74
CA PRO A 307 -12.13 -1.05 -4.91
C PRO A 307 -13.37 -1.31 -4.05
N VAL A 308 -13.48 -0.50 -2.99
CA VAL A 308 -14.60 -0.47 -2.05
C VAL A 308 -15.32 0.88 -2.20
N SER A 309 -16.65 0.86 -2.31
CA SER A 309 -17.46 2.08 -2.43
C SER A 309 -17.57 2.83 -1.10
N MET A 310 -17.72 4.14 -1.15
CA MET A 310 -18.00 4.95 0.03
C MET A 310 -19.33 4.55 0.69
N ALA A 311 -20.33 4.20 -0.11
CA ALA A 311 -21.61 3.70 0.39
C ALA A 311 -21.41 2.43 1.25
N ASN A 312 -20.60 1.47 0.80
CA ASN A 312 -20.32 0.25 1.58
C ASN A 312 -19.54 0.58 2.86
N ILE A 313 -18.54 1.46 2.79
CA ILE A 313 -17.77 1.92 3.96
C ILE A 313 -18.71 2.50 5.03
N ARG A 314 -19.66 3.36 4.64
CA ARG A 314 -20.65 3.95 5.55
C ARG A 314 -21.53 2.89 6.22
N GLU A 315 -22.03 1.94 5.44
CA GLU A 315 -22.91 0.90 5.97
C GLU A 315 -22.16 -0.06 6.90
N VAL A 316 -20.92 -0.46 6.57
CA VAL A 316 -20.07 -1.26 7.47
C VAL A 316 -19.81 -0.51 8.77
N ASN A 317 -19.51 0.80 8.72
CA ASN A 317 -19.35 1.62 9.91
C ASN A 317 -20.62 1.66 10.77
N LYS A 318 -21.81 1.84 10.16
CA LYS A 318 -23.09 1.83 10.87
C LYS A 318 -23.35 0.49 11.56
N ILE A 319 -23.08 -0.64 10.89
CA ILE A 319 -23.21 -1.97 11.46
C ILE A 319 -22.23 -2.14 12.61
N ALA A 320 -20.97 -1.81 12.43
CA ALA A 320 -19.92 -1.90 13.45
C ALA A 320 -20.32 -1.12 14.72
N HIS A 321 -20.71 0.13 14.58
CA HIS A 321 -21.09 1.00 15.70
C HIS A 321 -22.44 0.61 16.33
N LYS A 322 -23.40 0.03 15.55
CA LYS A 322 -24.64 -0.54 16.10
C LYS A 322 -24.36 -1.63 17.14
N TYR A 323 -23.29 -2.39 16.94
CA TYR A 323 -22.87 -3.48 17.82
C TYR A 323 -21.72 -3.10 18.75
N ASP A 324 -21.33 -1.83 18.81
CA ASP A 324 -20.17 -1.37 19.61
C ASP A 324 -18.86 -2.09 19.25
N ILE A 325 -18.62 -2.40 17.97
CA ILE A 325 -17.42 -3.07 17.49
C ILE A 325 -16.55 -2.06 16.74
N PRO A 326 -15.26 -1.87 17.11
CA PRO A 326 -14.36 -0.98 16.40
C PRO A 326 -14.10 -1.43 14.96
N LEU A 327 -14.14 -0.49 14.03
CA LEU A 327 -13.83 -0.69 12.60
C LEU A 327 -12.40 -0.23 12.30
N ILE A 328 -11.54 -1.16 11.95
CA ILE A 328 -10.12 -0.92 11.63
C ILE A 328 -9.91 -1.07 10.11
N PHE A 329 -9.28 -0.07 9.50
CA PHE A 329 -8.95 -0.13 8.08
C PHE A 329 -7.51 -0.64 7.85
N ASP A 330 -7.33 -1.47 6.81
CA ASP A 330 -6.07 -1.61 6.09
C ASP A 330 -6.14 -0.69 4.87
N VAL A 331 -5.38 0.38 4.89
CA VAL A 331 -5.45 1.46 3.89
C VAL A 331 -4.21 1.57 3.04
N ALA A 332 -3.59 0.44 2.72
CA ALA A 332 -2.39 0.43 1.89
C ALA A 332 -2.57 1.14 0.54
N ARG A 333 -3.79 1.13 -0.04
CA ARG A 333 -4.11 1.72 -1.35
C ARG A 333 -5.30 2.68 -1.30
N TRP A 334 -5.24 3.58 -0.33
CA TRP A 334 -6.27 4.59 -0.07
C TRP A 334 -6.50 5.56 -1.24
N ALA A 335 -5.44 5.96 -1.95
CA ALA A 335 -5.53 6.91 -3.04
C ALA A 335 -6.11 6.26 -4.31
N GLU A 336 -5.68 5.03 -4.62
CA GLU A 336 -6.30 4.22 -5.68
C GLU A 336 -7.81 4.04 -5.41
N ASN A 337 -8.20 3.70 -4.18
CA ASN A 337 -9.61 3.56 -3.81
C ASN A 337 -10.38 4.88 -3.94
N SER A 338 -9.80 5.98 -3.49
CA SER A 338 -10.39 7.33 -3.64
C SER A 338 -10.58 7.72 -5.11
N TYR A 339 -9.64 7.33 -6.00
CA TYR A 339 -9.79 7.51 -7.43
C TYR A 339 -11.02 6.74 -7.98
N PHE A 340 -11.21 5.47 -7.61
CA PHE A 340 -12.37 4.69 -8.06
C PHE A 340 -13.69 5.28 -7.55
N ILE A 341 -13.75 5.75 -6.31
CA ILE A 341 -14.92 6.45 -5.77
C ILE A 341 -15.20 7.72 -6.59
N LYS A 342 -14.17 8.54 -6.86
CA LYS A 342 -14.30 9.74 -7.68
C LYS A 342 -14.88 9.46 -9.07
N MET A 343 -14.43 8.38 -9.70
CA MET A 343 -14.78 8.06 -11.08
C MET A 343 -16.14 7.35 -11.22
N ASN A 344 -16.58 6.60 -10.20
CA ASN A 344 -17.69 5.66 -10.35
C ASN A 344 -18.83 5.87 -9.34
N GLU A 345 -18.67 6.70 -8.31
CA GLU A 345 -19.71 6.91 -7.30
C GLU A 345 -20.33 8.30 -7.46
N GLU A 346 -21.65 8.37 -7.43
CA GLU A 346 -22.39 9.63 -7.58
C GLU A 346 -22.06 10.61 -6.46
N GLY A 347 -21.90 11.89 -6.78
CA GLY A 347 -21.57 12.96 -5.83
C GLY A 347 -20.08 13.16 -5.56
N TYR A 348 -19.19 12.33 -6.12
CA TYR A 348 -17.75 12.43 -5.86
C TYR A 348 -16.92 13.01 -7.02
N LYS A 349 -17.50 13.18 -8.19
CA LYS A 349 -16.78 13.62 -9.40
C LYS A 349 -15.99 14.91 -9.21
N ASP A 350 -16.52 15.88 -8.45
CA ASP A 350 -15.90 17.19 -8.24
C ASP A 350 -14.99 17.25 -7.02
N LYS A 351 -14.97 16.23 -6.16
CA LYS A 351 -14.08 16.16 -5.00
C LYS A 351 -12.66 15.78 -5.42
N SER A 352 -11.66 16.31 -4.73
CA SER A 352 -10.27 15.88 -4.85
C SER A 352 -10.06 14.48 -4.23
N ILE A 353 -8.94 13.82 -4.57
CA ILE A 353 -8.54 12.54 -3.95
C ILE A 353 -8.40 12.70 -2.43
N ALA A 354 -7.82 13.81 -1.95
CA ALA A 354 -7.66 14.07 -0.52
C ALA A 354 -9.00 14.30 0.19
N GLU A 355 -9.95 15.05 -0.40
CA GLU A 355 -11.29 15.24 0.18
C GLU A 355 -12.04 13.90 0.32
N ILE A 356 -11.92 13.02 -0.67
CA ILE A 356 -12.50 11.67 -0.61
C ILE A 356 -11.81 10.83 0.46
N ALA A 357 -10.48 10.89 0.54
CA ALA A 357 -9.73 10.20 1.59
C ALA A 357 -10.12 10.68 2.98
N THR A 358 -10.23 12.00 3.21
CA THR A 358 -10.69 12.57 4.48
C THR A 358 -12.07 12.03 4.87
N GLU A 359 -13.02 11.98 3.93
CA GLU A 359 -14.35 11.41 4.19
C GLU A 359 -14.24 9.92 4.52
N MET A 360 -13.47 9.15 3.75
CA MET A 360 -13.26 7.72 3.97
C MET A 360 -12.69 7.43 5.37
N PHE A 361 -11.63 8.15 5.76
CA PHE A 361 -11.02 7.99 7.07
C PHE A 361 -11.91 8.48 8.22
N SER A 362 -12.94 9.29 7.96
CA SER A 362 -13.90 9.71 8.98
C SER A 362 -14.72 8.55 9.54
N TYR A 363 -14.82 7.42 8.81
CA TYR A 363 -15.60 6.25 9.19
C TYR A 363 -14.80 5.17 9.92
N CYS A 364 -13.48 5.25 10.04
CA CYS A 364 -12.71 4.25 10.80
C CYS A 364 -12.47 4.67 12.25
N ASP A 365 -12.36 3.69 13.14
CA ASP A 365 -11.92 3.87 14.54
C ASP A 365 -10.40 3.80 14.67
N GLY A 366 -9.74 3.22 13.68
CA GLY A 366 -8.29 3.15 13.55
C GLY A 366 -7.89 2.55 12.21
N PHE A 367 -6.61 2.59 11.88
CA PHE A 367 -6.10 2.00 10.65
C PHE A 367 -4.65 1.52 10.77
N CYS A 368 -4.32 0.53 9.93
CA CYS A 368 -2.95 0.15 9.57
C CYS A 368 -2.68 0.57 8.14
N MET A 369 -1.54 1.21 7.89
CA MET A 369 -1.14 1.64 6.55
C MET A 369 0.22 1.07 6.19
N SER A 370 0.33 0.43 5.03
CA SER A 370 1.60 0.26 4.35
C SER A 370 1.78 1.40 3.36
N ALA A 371 2.54 2.40 3.73
CA ALA A 371 2.82 3.53 2.85
C ALA A 371 3.82 3.21 1.72
N LYS A 372 4.32 1.98 1.68
CA LYS A 372 5.13 1.44 0.57
C LYS A 372 4.33 1.25 -0.74
N LYS A 373 3.05 1.58 -0.75
CA LYS A 373 2.14 1.57 -1.91
C LYS A 373 1.72 3.01 -2.22
N ASP A 374 0.56 3.45 -1.75
CA ASP A 374 0.06 4.80 -2.01
C ASP A 374 0.75 5.91 -1.19
N GLY A 375 1.71 5.60 -0.33
CA GLY A 375 2.67 6.58 0.14
C GLY A 375 3.74 6.93 -0.88
N HIS A 376 3.73 6.27 -2.07
CA HIS A 376 4.67 6.48 -3.18
C HIS A 376 6.15 6.41 -2.76
N ALA A 377 6.45 5.67 -1.67
CA ALA A 377 7.76 5.57 -1.05
C ALA A 377 8.28 4.12 -1.01
N ASN A 378 9.61 3.98 -0.85
CA ASN A 378 10.22 2.66 -0.73
C ASN A 378 10.11 2.09 0.69
N MET A 379 9.97 2.96 1.69
CA MET A 379 9.73 2.61 3.10
C MET A 379 8.58 3.44 3.66
N GLY A 380 7.87 2.90 4.63
CA GLY A 380 6.90 3.66 5.41
C GLY A 380 5.62 2.92 5.76
N GLY A 381 5.06 3.32 6.88
CA GLY A 381 3.77 2.87 7.40
C GLY A 381 3.30 3.73 8.56
N MET A 382 2.07 3.51 8.95
CA MET A 382 1.43 4.18 10.07
C MET A 382 0.44 3.22 10.73
N LEU A 383 0.40 3.27 12.05
CA LEU A 383 -0.69 2.77 12.88
C LEU A 383 -1.32 3.96 13.58
N ALA A 384 -2.63 4.11 13.49
CA ALA A 384 -3.32 5.15 14.23
C ALA A 384 -4.74 4.72 14.61
N PHE A 385 -5.30 5.36 15.65
CA PHE A 385 -6.69 5.20 16.08
C PHE A 385 -7.24 6.52 16.62
N ARG A 386 -8.57 6.66 16.66
CA ARG A 386 -9.19 7.89 17.16
C ARG A 386 -8.95 8.10 18.65
N ASP A 387 -8.50 9.31 19.01
CA ASP A 387 -8.38 9.74 20.40
C ASP A 387 -9.74 9.64 21.09
N LYS A 388 -9.80 8.85 22.16
CA LYS A 388 -11.02 8.53 22.92
C LYS A 388 -12.16 7.91 22.08
N GLY A 389 -11.84 7.42 20.87
CA GLY A 389 -12.78 6.71 20.01
C GLY A 389 -13.09 5.29 20.51
N LEU A 390 -13.92 4.56 19.76
CA LEU A 390 -14.43 3.25 20.17
C LEU A 390 -13.31 2.22 20.40
N PHE A 391 -12.26 2.20 19.56
CA PHE A 391 -11.10 1.33 19.76
C PHE A 391 -10.40 1.63 21.10
N TRP A 392 -10.15 2.92 21.37
CA TRP A 392 -9.53 3.35 22.64
C TRP A 392 -10.39 2.95 23.85
N GLN A 393 -11.70 3.17 23.79
CA GLN A 393 -12.63 2.80 24.87
C GLN A 393 -12.66 1.29 25.15
N LYS A 394 -12.63 0.47 24.09
CA LYS A 394 -12.70 -0.99 24.20
C LYS A 394 -11.41 -1.62 24.70
N PHE A 395 -10.26 -1.07 24.37
CA PHE A 395 -8.97 -1.69 24.64
C PHE A 395 -8.12 -0.99 25.70
N SER A 396 -8.55 0.16 26.25
CA SER A 396 -7.95 0.73 27.46
C SER A 396 -8.57 0.11 28.72
N ASP A 397 -7.81 0.13 29.80
CA ASP A 397 -8.29 -0.34 31.12
C ASP A 397 -8.62 0.85 32.00
N PHE A 398 -9.75 0.76 32.71
CA PHE A 398 -10.25 1.77 33.63
C PHE A 398 -10.40 1.18 35.03
N ASN A 399 -10.24 2.01 36.06
CA ASN A 399 -10.56 1.68 37.44
C ASN A 399 -12.09 1.75 37.67
N GLU A 400 -12.55 1.25 38.80
CA GLU A 400 -13.97 1.27 39.15
C GLU A 400 -14.56 2.69 39.25
N ASP A 401 -13.74 3.68 39.55
CA ASP A 401 -14.12 5.09 39.60
C ASP A 401 -14.10 5.77 38.19
N GLY A 402 -13.81 5.02 37.14
CA GLY A 402 -13.72 5.51 35.76
C GLY A 402 -12.40 6.20 35.41
N SER A 403 -11.45 6.31 36.32
CA SER A 403 -10.12 6.83 36.05
C SER A 403 -9.31 5.86 35.16
N MET A 404 -8.38 6.39 34.38
CA MET A 404 -7.51 5.58 33.52
C MET A 404 -6.57 4.72 34.35
N LYS A 405 -6.60 3.40 34.11
CA LYS A 405 -5.64 2.44 34.67
C LYS A 405 -4.50 2.19 33.68
N MET A 406 -4.82 1.90 32.43
CA MET A 406 -3.83 1.68 31.37
C MET A 406 -4.41 2.07 30.03
N ASP A 407 -3.75 3.01 29.36
CA ASP A 407 -4.11 3.46 28.01
C ASP A 407 -3.59 2.49 26.95
N VAL A 408 -4.44 2.11 25.98
CA VAL A 408 -4.05 1.20 24.90
C VAL A 408 -2.95 1.79 24.02
N GLY A 409 -2.94 3.10 23.81
CA GLY A 409 -1.89 3.77 23.04
C GLY A 409 -0.53 3.68 23.73
N VAL A 410 -0.51 3.73 25.06
CA VAL A 410 0.73 3.50 25.84
C VAL A 410 1.23 2.06 25.65
N ARG A 411 0.33 1.06 25.67
CA ARG A 411 0.70 -0.34 25.40
C ARG A 411 1.28 -0.50 23.99
N LEU A 412 0.64 0.11 22.99
CA LEU A 412 1.11 0.11 21.59
C LEU A 412 2.47 0.82 21.45
N LYS A 413 2.66 1.96 22.09
CA LYS A 413 3.91 2.71 22.09
C LYS A 413 5.07 1.89 22.69
N VAL A 414 4.86 1.27 23.82
CA VAL A 414 5.86 0.40 24.47
C VAL A 414 6.23 -0.77 23.54
N LYS A 415 5.25 -1.40 22.90
CA LYS A 415 5.50 -2.49 21.94
C LYS A 415 6.26 -2.01 20.73
N GLN A 416 5.87 -0.88 20.14
CA GLN A 416 6.59 -0.28 19.01
C GLN A 416 8.05 0.01 19.35
N ILE A 417 8.30 0.66 20.48
CA ILE A 417 9.66 1.02 20.91
C ILE A 417 10.50 -0.24 21.10
N SER A 418 9.95 -1.29 21.72
CA SER A 418 10.69 -2.54 21.95
C SER A 418 11.04 -3.30 20.67
N CYS A 419 10.23 -3.19 19.61
CA CYS A 419 10.43 -3.93 18.36
C CYS A 419 11.12 -3.11 17.27
N TYR A 420 10.83 -1.81 17.18
CA TYR A 420 11.15 -0.98 16.02
C TYR A 420 11.84 0.34 16.38
N GLY A 421 12.07 0.61 17.65
CA GLY A 421 12.71 1.83 18.15
C GLY A 421 11.71 2.96 18.45
N ASN A 422 12.23 4.19 18.62
CA ASN A 422 11.45 5.32 19.12
C ASN A 422 10.19 5.59 18.26
N ASP A 423 9.10 6.02 18.90
CA ASP A 423 7.81 6.30 18.30
C ASP A 423 7.80 7.41 17.24
N SER A 424 8.85 8.23 17.21
CA SER A 424 8.99 9.31 16.23
C SER A 424 9.60 8.88 14.88
N TYR A 425 10.14 7.66 14.76
CA TYR A 425 10.68 7.16 13.49
C TYR A 425 10.31 5.69 13.20
N GLY A 426 10.04 4.87 14.23
CA GLY A 426 9.56 3.50 14.06
C GLY A 426 10.43 2.60 13.17
N GLY A 427 11.77 2.76 13.22
CA GLY A 427 12.72 2.03 12.40
C GLY A 427 12.97 2.63 11.00
N MET A 428 12.46 3.83 10.72
CA MET A 428 12.75 4.57 9.48
C MET A 428 13.90 5.56 9.69
N SER A 429 14.61 5.90 8.61
CA SER A 429 15.50 7.05 8.60
C SER A 429 14.70 8.36 8.49
N GLY A 430 15.23 9.45 8.99
CA GLY A 430 14.65 10.78 8.81
C GLY A 430 14.53 11.16 7.32
N HIS A 431 15.46 10.69 6.50
CA HIS A 431 15.45 10.84 5.04
C HIS A 431 14.23 10.16 4.42
N ASP A 432 13.95 8.89 4.77
CA ASP A 432 12.79 8.15 4.26
C ASP A 432 11.46 8.77 4.71
N ILE A 433 11.40 9.30 5.94
CA ILE A 433 10.22 10.00 6.47
C ILE A 433 9.89 11.23 5.62
N MET A 434 10.90 12.01 5.22
CA MET A 434 10.70 13.18 4.35
C MET A 434 10.25 12.79 2.95
N ALA A 435 10.85 11.75 2.36
CA ALA A 435 10.42 11.23 1.06
C ALA A 435 8.96 10.72 1.09
N LEU A 436 8.56 10.06 2.19
CA LEU A 436 7.19 9.61 2.40
C LEU A 436 6.19 10.77 2.48
N ALA A 437 6.53 11.84 3.21
CA ALA A 437 5.65 13.01 3.34
C ALA A 437 5.35 13.64 1.96
N VAL A 438 6.35 13.71 1.09
CA VAL A 438 6.17 14.17 -0.31
C VAL A 438 5.32 13.17 -1.10
N GLY A 439 5.63 11.89 -1.03
CA GLY A 439 4.95 10.84 -1.80
C GLY A 439 3.45 10.75 -1.49
N LEU A 440 3.05 10.97 -0.23
CA LEU A 440 1.62 11.03 0.17
C LEU A 440 0.88 12.14 -0.57
N TYR A 441 1.47 13.33 -0.70
CA TYR A 441 0.86 14.42 -1.47
C TYR A 441 0.85 14.15 -2.98
N GLU A 442 1.90 13.52 -3.53
CA GLU A 442 1.94 13.12 -4.93
C GLU A 442 0.83 12.13 -5.28
N SER A 443 0.48 11.25 -4.36
CA SER A 443 -0.64 10.32 -4.50
C SER A 443 -2.02 10.99 -4.46
N CYS A 444 -2.12 12.24 -4.02
CA CYS A 444 -3.33 13.05 -4.14
C CYS A 444 -3.52 13.65 -5.54
N ASP A 445 -2.52 13.57 -6.43
CA ASP A 445 -2.63 14.10 -7.79
C ASP A 445 -3.53 13.21 -8.65
N PHE A 446 -4.61 13.81 -9.19
CA PHE A 446 -5.57 13.09 -10.02
C PHE A 446 -4.94 12.52 -11.29
N ASN A 447 -4.07 13.28 -11.97
CA ASN A 447 -3.46 12.83 -13.22
C ASN A 447 -2.53 11.63 -12.97
N TYR A 448 -1.81 11.66 -11.83
CA TYR A 448 -0.99 10.53 -11.42
C TYR A 448 -1.85 9.27 -11.18
N MET A 449 -2.96 9.39 -10.43
CA MET A 449 -3.86 8.25 -10.17
C MET A 449 -4.55 7.76 -11.44
N ASP A 450 -5.00 8.65 -12.32
CA ASP A 450 -5.61 8.31 -13.60
C ASP A 450 -4.63 7.54 -14.50
N SER A 451 -3.40 8.02 -14.62
CA SER A 451 -2.35 7.33 -15.37
C SER A 451 -2.04 5.95 -14.76
N ARG A 452 -1.94 5.88 -13.44
CA ARG A 452 -1.67 4.65 -12.70
C ARG A 452 -2.73 3.57 -12.94
N VAL A 453 -3.99 3.90 -12.76
CA VAL A 453 -5.10 2.94 -12.92
C VAL A 453 -5.27 2.53 -14.38
N LYS A 454 -5.15 3.48 -15.32
CA LYS A 454 -5.23 3.17 -16.75
C LYS A 454 -4.08 2.28 -17.24
N GLN A 455 -2.91 2.34 -16.62
CA GLN A 455 -1.81 1.42 -16.91
C GLN A 455 -2.18 -0.02 -16.54
N VAL A 456 -2.84 -0.22 -15.40
CA VAL A 456 -3.34 -1.55 -14.99
C VAL A 456 -4.46 -2.03 -15.93
N GLU A 457 -5.39 -1.14 -16.26
CA GLU A 457 -6.46 -1.44 -17.22
C GLU A 457 -5.90 -1.82 -18.60
N TYR A 458 -4.87 -1.12 -19.08
CA TYR A 458 -4.20 -1.43 -20.34
C TYR A 458 -3.69 -2.87 -20.38
N LEU A 459 -2.99 -3.32 -19.33
CA LEU A 459 -2.49 -4.70 -19.24
C LEU A 459 -3.63 -5.72 -19.20
N ALA A 460 -4.67 -5.47 -18.38
CA ALA A 460 -5.83 -6.37 -18.28
C ALA A 460 -6.58 -6.50 -19.62
N GLN A 461 -6.83 -5.38 -20.28
CA GLN A 461 -7.44 -5.36 -21.61
C GLN A 461 -6.53 -6.01 -22.68
N GLY A 462 -5.23 -5.88 -22.54
CA GLY A 462 -4.25 -6.56 -23.39
C GLY A 462 -4.37 -8.08 -23.31
N PHE A 463 -4.42 -8.64 -22.10
CA PHE A 463 -4.64 -10.08 -21.91
C PHE A 463 -5.99 -10.55 -22.44
N TYR A 464 -7.06 -9.82 -22.12
CA TYR A 464 -8.40 -10.14 -22.60
C TYR A 464 -8.50 -10.15 -24.14
N LYS A 465 -7.98 -9.11 -24.81
CA LYS A 465 -7.94 -9.01 -26.29
C LYS A 465 -7.04 -10.06 -26.92
N ALA A 466 -6.00 -10.52 -26.23
CA ALA A 466 -5.15 -11.62 -26.67
C ALA A 466 -5.82 -13.00 -26.56
N GLY A 467 -7.05 -13.08 -26.02
CA GLY A 467 -7.82 -14.31 -25.87
C GLY A 467 -7.46 -15.12 -24.64
N VAL A 468 -6.71 -14.57 -23.69
CA VAL A 468 -6.37 -15.24 -22.42
C VAL A 468 -7.63 -15.34 -21.57
N LYS A 469 -7.99 -16.57 -21.17
CA LYS A 469 -9.12 -16.82 -20.26
C LYS A 469 -8.74 -16.53 -18.81
N GLY A 470 -9.73 -16.27 -17.99
CA GLY A 470 -9.58 -16.09 -16.55
C GLY A 470 -9.13 -14.71 -16.11
N VAL A 471 -8.99 -13.75 -17.03
CA VAL A 471 -8.64 -12.37 -16.67
C VAL A 471 -9.74 -11.76 -15.82
N VAL A 472 -9.43 -11.34 -14.60
CA VAL A 472 -10.39 -10.68 -13.71
C VAL A 472 -10.66 -9.25 -14.19
N LEU A 473 -11.91 -8.99 -14.56
CA LEU A 473 -12.38 -7.70 -15.09
C LEU A 473 -13.62 -7.22 -14.31
N PRO A 474 -13.75 -5.90 -14.14
CA PRO A 474 -12.75 -4.85 -14.41
C PRO A 474 -11.50 -5.04 -13.56
N ALA A 475 -10.36 -4.49 -14.00
CA ALA A 475 -9.13 -4.55 -13.22
C ALA A 475 -9.23 -3.68 -11.95
N GLY A 476 -8.53 -4.08 -10.90
CA GLY A 476 -8.34 -3.26 -9.71
C GLY A 476 -7.30 -2.15 -9.91
N GLY A 477 -6.86 -1.52 -8.81
CA GLY A 477 -6.00 -0.34 -8.86
C GLY A 477 -4.52 -0.62 -9.15
N HIS A 478 -3.98 -1.79 -8.75
CA HIS A 478 -2.53 -1.99 -8.69
C HIS A 478 -2.00 -3.19 -9.47
N ALA A 479 -2.87 -4.11 -9.86
CA ALA A 479 -2.47 -5.37 -10.47
C ALA A 479 -3.55 -5.95 -11.38
N VAL A 480 -3.13 -6.80 -12.31
CA VAL A 480 -4.01 -7.68 -13.07
C VAL A 480 -3.94 -9.07 -12.48
N TYR A 481 -5.09 -9.73 -12.42
CA TYR A 481 -5.20 -11.09 -11.90
C TYR A 481 -5.78 -12.02 -12.95
N ILE A 482 -5.27 -13.24 -12.99
CA ILE A 482 -5.77 -14.30 -13.87
C ILE A 482 -6.20 -15.47 -13.00
N ASN A 483 -7.48 -15.88 -13.14
CA ASN A 483 -8.02 -17.08 -12.52
C ASN A 483 -7.42 -18.31 -13.24
N MET A 484 -6.70 -19.13 -12.51
CA MET A 484 -6.01 -20.29 -13.06
C MET A 484 -6.95 -21.43 -13.40
N ASP A 485 -8.09 -21.55 -12.75
CA ASP A 485 -9.09 -22.57 -13.09
C ASP A 485 -9.62 -22.34 -14.52
N GLU A 486 -9.94 -21.09 -14.87
CA GLU A 486 -10.36 -20.74 -16.23
C GLU A 486 -9.21 -20.75 -17.24
N PHE A 487 -8.02 -20.33 -16.82
CA PHE A 487 -6.82 -20.36 -17.66
C PHE A 487 -6.52 -21.77 -18.18
N PHE A 488 -6.67 -22.78 -17.33
CA PHE A 488 -6.48 -24.18 -17.65
C PHE A 488 -7.76 -24.94 -18.05
N ASP A 489 -8.85 -24.23 -18.36
CA ASP A 489 -10.16 -24.83 -18.73
C ASP A 489 -10.68 -25.85 -17.71
N GLY A 490 -10.38 -25.69 -16.43
CA GLY A 490 -10.77 -26.62 -15.35
C GLY A 490 -10.06 -27.97 -15.37
N LYS A 491 -9.00 -28.13 -16.18
CA LYS A 491 -8.30 -29.42 -16.37
C LYS A 491 -7.22 -29.70 -15.33
N ARG A 492 -6.88 -28.73 -14.50
CA ARG A 492 -5.85 -28.88 -13.48
C ARG A 492 -6.49 -28.91 -12.09
N GLY A 493 -6.17 -29.92 -11.30
CA GLY A 493 -6.64 -30.00 -9.92
C GLY A 493 -5.90 -29.01 -9.01
N HIS A 494 -6.56 -28.54 -7.96
CA HIS A 494 -5.97 -27.60 -7.00
C HIS A 494 -4.73 -28.17 -6.27
N ASP A 495 -4.63 -29.49 -6.14
CA ASP A 495 -3.47 -30.20 -5.58
C ASP A 495 -2.25 -30.20 -6.50
N THR A 496 -2.40 -29.77 -7.74
CA THR A 496 -1.31 -29.73 -8.73
C THR A 496 -0.50 -28.44 -8.70
N PHE A 497 -0.96 -27.41 -8.01
CA PHE A 497 -0.33 -26.07 -7.93
C PHE A 497 0.09 -25.53 -9.30
N ALA A 498 -0.77 -25.71 -10.31
CA ALA A 498 -0.48 -25.32 -11.69
C ALA A 498 -0.27 -23.79 -11.85
N GLY A 499 -0.90 -22.96 -11.03
CA GLY A 499 -0.63 -21.53 -10.96
C GLY A 499 0.81 -21.18 -10.60
N GLN A 500 1.42 -21.94 -9.70
CA GLN A 500 2.85 -21.83 -9.38
C GLN A 500 3.71 -22.28 -10.58
N GLY A 501 3.31 -23.35 -11.28
CA GLY A 501 3.97 -23.79 -12.51
C GLY A 501 3.97 -22.70 -13.59
N PHE A 502 2.82 -22.02 -13.76
CA PHE A 502 2.68 -20.88 -14.67
C PHE A 502 3.63 -19.73 -14.30
N SER A 503 3.68 -19.33 -13.02
CA SER A 503 4.59 -18.29 -12.53
C SER A 503 6.06 -18.61 -12.83
N LEU A 504 6.48 -19.86 -12.57
CA LEU A 504 7.85 -20.29 -12.80
C LEU A 504 8.21 -20.41 -14.29
N GLU A 505 7.27 -20.79 -15.15
CA GLU A 505 7.48 -20.81 -16.59
C GLU A 505 7.61 -19.39 -17.19
N LEU A 506 6.90 -18.39 -16.66
CA LEU A 506 7.12 -16.99 -17.01
C LEU A 506 8.54 -16.53 -16.65
N ILE A 507 9.05 -16.90 -15.47
CA ILE A 507 10.45 -16.64 -15.09
C ILE A 507 11.41 -17.35 -16.05
N ARG A 508 11.22 -18.65 -16.26
CA ARG A 508 12.13 -19.47 -17.05
C ARG A 508 12.22 -19.00 -18.50
N ARG A 509 11.07 -18.83 -19.17
CA ARG A 509 11.04 -18.54 -20.61
C ARG A 509 11.29 -17.06 -20.90
N TYR A 510 10.69 -16.16 -20.12
CA TYR A 510 10.61 -14.74 -20.48
C TYR A 510 11.28 -13.81 -19.45
N GLY A 511 11.75 -14.32 -18.32
CA GLY A 511 12.32 -13.50 -17.26
C GLY A 511 11.30 -12.60 -16.56
N ILE A 512 10.02 -12.97 -16.57
CA ILE A 512 8.93 -12.24 -15.92
C ILE A 512 8.59 -12.95 -14.61
N ARG A 513 8.70 -12.25 -13.48
CA ARG A 513 8.26 -12.74 -12.18
C ARG A 513 6.92 -12.14 -11.79
N VAL A 514 5.99 -12.98 -11.38
CA VAL A 514 4.65 -12.64 -10.90
C VAL A 514 4.41 -13.31 -9.55
N ALA A 515 3.28 -13.07 -8.88
CA ALA A 515 2.95 -13.71 -7.62
C ALA A 515 1.81 -14.72 -7.80
N GLU A 516 2.06 -15.98 -7.48
CA GLU A 516 0.97 -16.92 -7.27
C GLU A 516 0.28 -16.58 -5.93
N LEU A 517 -1.03 -16.34 -5.97
CA LEU A 517 -1.89 -16.05 -4.81
C LEU A 517 -3.11 -16.99 -4.79
N GLY A 518 -2.90 -18.22 -5.20
CA GLY A 518 -3.91 -19.25 -5.32
C GLY A 518 -3.61 -20.46 -4.44
N ASP A 519 -3.73 -21.64 -5.02
CA ASP A 519 -3.73 -22.92 -4.32
C ASP A 519 -2.48 -23.17 -3.48
N PHE A 520 -1.30 -22.78 -3.97
CA PHE A 520 -0.05 -22.97 -3.25
C PHE A 520 0.13 -21.95 -2.13
N SER A 521 0.08 -20.66 -2.45
CA SER A 521 0.36 -19.58 -1.48
C SER A 521 -0.71 -19.48 -0.39
N MET A 522 -1.97 -19.75 -0.75
CA MET A 522 -3.09 -19.69 0.19
C MET A 522 -3.35 -21.00 0.92
N GLU A 523 -2.42 -21.98 0.79
CA GLU A 523 -2.44 -23.23 1.54
C GLU A 523 -3.76 -24.01 1.35
N TYR A 524 -4.27 -24.09 0.10
CA TYR A 524 -5.55 -24.71 -0.24
C TYR A 524 -5.69 -26.12 0.35
N ASP A 525 -4.65 -26.96 0.22
CA ASP A 525 -4.60 -28.35 0.69
C ASP A 525 -4.59 -28.52 2.23
N LEU A 526 -4.46 -27.43 2.99
CA LEU A 526 -4.53 -27.40 4.45
C LEU A 526 -5.84 -26.79 4.98
N LYS A 527 -6.75 -26.39 4.10
CA LYS A 527 -8.01 -25.72 4.46
C LYS A 527 -9.20 -26.69 4.48
N THR A 528 -10.24 -26.33 5.24
CA THR A 528 -11.52 -27.09 5.22
C THR A 528 -12.24 -26.89 3.89
N PRO A 529 -13.17 -27.76 3.50
CA PRO A 529 -13.94 -27.61 2.26
C PRO A 529 -14.66 -26.24 2.15
N GLU A 530 -15.16 -25.72 3.26
CA GLU A 530 -15.82 -24.40 3.31
C GLU A 530 -14.81 -23.28 3.03
N GLN A 531 -13.61 -23.34 3.61
CA GLN A 531 -12.54 -22.39 3.38
C GLN A 531 -11.98 -22.49 1.95
N GLN A 532 -11.87 -23.71 1.41
CA GLN A 532 -11.45 -23.95 0.02
C GLN A 532 -12.44 -23.31 -0.98
N ALA A 533 -13.74 -23.42 -0.71
CA ALA A 533 -14.78 -22.83 -1.55
C ALA A 533 -14.69 -21.28 -1.61
N GLU A 534 -14.17 -20.65 -0.58
CA GLU A 534 -13.99 -19.20 -0.51
C GLU A 534 -12.71 -18.71 -1.21
N LEU A 535 -11.73 -19.57 -1.49
CA LEU A 535 -10.45 -19.15 -2.08
C LEU A 535 -10.58 -18.81 -3.56
N ALA A 536 -9.85 -17.78 -3.97
CA ALA A 536 -9.59 -17.44 -5.36
C ALA A 536 -8.26 -18.07 -5.80
N ASN A 537 -8.27 -18.89 -6.85
CA ASN A 537 -7.06 -19.48 -7.42
C ASN A 537 -6.51 -18.56 -8.51
N VAL A 538 -5.66 -17.60 -8.12
CA VAL A 538 -5.21 -16.54 -9.03
C VAL A 538 -3.70 -16.36 -9.05
N VAL A 539 -3.20 -15.86 -10.20
CA VAL A 539 -1.86 -15.30 -10.32
C VAL A 539 -1.97 -13.79 -10.53
N ARG A 540 -1.14 -13.04 -9.81
CA ARG A 540 -1.14 -11.57 -9.77
C ARG A 540 0.04 -10.98 -10.52
N PHE A 541 -0.23 -10.05 -11.40
CA PHE A 541 0.72 -9.19 -12.10
C PHE A 541 0.69 -7.79 -11.46
N ALA A 542 1.49 -7.57 -10.42
CA ALA A 542 1.57 -6.27 -9.76
C ALA A 542 2.37 -5.28 -10.62
N ILE A 543 1.85 -4.07 -10.81
CA ILE A 543 2.52 -3.04 -11.58
C ILE A 543 3.21 -2.06 -10.63
N ASP A 544 4.53 -1.96 -10.75
CA ASP A 544 5.34 -0.99 -10.00
C ASP A 544 4.98 0.45 -10.39
N ARG A 545 4.91 1.33 -9.41
CA ARG A 545 4.61 2.74 -9.64
C ARG A 545 5.75 3.45 -10.35
N SER A 546 5.44 4.13 -11.47
CA SER A 546 6.36 4.98 -12.25
C SER A 546 7.61 4.26 -12.79
N ARG A 547 7.58 2.92 -12.97
CA ARG A 547 8.73 2.12 -13.45
C ARG A 547 8.53 1.51 -14.83
N LEU A 548 7.35 0.96 -15.09
CA LEU A 548 7.08 0.23 -16.31
C LEU A 548 6.51 1.17 -17.38
N THR A 549 7.01 1.04 -18.62
CA THR A 549 6.48 1.70 -19.80
C THR A 549 5.50 0.79 -20.53
N GLN A 550 4.81 1.32 -21.54
CA GLN A 550 3.93 0.52 -22.39
C GLN A 550 4.67 -0.65 -23.04
N GLU A 551 5.90 -0.46 -23.50
CA GLU A 551 6.72 -1.51 -24.12
C GLU A 551 6.96 -2.70 -23.19
N HIS A 552 7.17 -2.45 -21.88
CA HIS A 552 7.25 -3.53 -20.90
C HIS A 552 5.93 -4.29 -20.79
N LEU A 553 4.80 -3.59 -20.78
CA LEU A 553 3.47 -4.22 -20.72
C LEU A 553 3.14 -5.00 -21.97
N ASP A 554 3.51 -4.49 -23.16
CA ASP A 554 3.35 -5.19 -24.44
C ASP A 554 4.16 -6.49 -24.47
N TYR A 555 5.39 -6.46 -23.92
CA TYR A 555 6.21 -7.67 -23.77
C TYR A 555 5.52 -8.70 -22.84
N VAL A 556 4.95 -8.25 -21.71
CA VAL A 556 4.21 -9.11 -20.78
C VAL A 556 2.97 -9.71 -21.46
N ILE A 557 2.21 -8.90 -22.20
CA ILE A 557 1.03 -9.37 -22.96
C ILE A 557 1.42 -10.46 -23.95
N ALA A 558 2.50 -10.24 -24.72
CA ALA A 558 2.99 -11.22 -25.70
C ALA A 558 3.46 -12.53 -25.02
N ALA A 559 4.18 -12.42 -23.90
CA ALA A 559 4.67 -13.58 -23.15
C ALA A 559 3.53 -14.42 -22.55
N VAL A 560 2.54 -13.77 -21.92
CA VAL A 560 1.37 -14.46 -21.34
C VAL A 560 0.52 -15.10 -22.44
N LYS A 561 0.32 -14.42 -23.58
CA LYS A 561 -0.37 -15.00 -24.75
C LYS A 561 0.34 -16.27 -25.23
N ALA A 562 1.65 -16.21 -25.47
CA ALA A 562 2.44 -17.35 -25.92
C ALA A 562 2.38 -18.52 -24.92
N LEU A 563 2.43 -18.24 -23.62
CA LEU A 563 2.31 -19.27 -22.59
C LEU A 563 0.88 -19.83 -22.50
N TYR A 564 -0.16 -19.01 -22.76
CA TYR A 564 -1.54 -19.48 -22.83
C TYR A 564 -1.79 -20.41 -24.02
N GLU A 565 -1.21 -20.09 -25.17
CA GLU A 565 -1.29 -20.96 -26.37
C GLU A 565 -0.58 -22.30 -26.15
N ASP A 566 0.48 -22.33 -25.35
CA ASP A 566 1.27 -23.55 -24.99
C ASP A 566 0.99 -24.04 -23.55
N ARG A 567 -0.18 -23.75 -22.99
CA ARG A 567 -0.50 -24.00 -21.57
C ARG A 567 -0.46 -25.48 -21.14
N GLU A 568 -0.62 -26.40 -22.08
CA GLU A 568 -0.52 -27.82 -21.79
C GLU A 568 0.93 -28.23 -21.44
N SER A 569 1.95 -27.47 -21.88
CA SER A 569 3.36 -27.71 -21.54
C SER A 569 3.76 -27.19 -20.16
N ILE A 570 2.90 -26.38 -19.51
CA ILE A 570 3.18 -25.84 -18.16
C ILE A 570 3.19 -27.00 -17.16
N PRO A 571 4.27 -27.15 -16.36
CA PRO A 571 4.35 -28.24 -15.39
C PRO A 571 3.39 -28.01 -14.21
N ASN A 572 2.96 -29.07 -13.59
CA ASN A 572 2.46 -29.06 -12.24
C ASN A 572 3.62 -28.93 -11.25
N MET A 573 3.32 -28.54 -10.01
CA MET A 573 4.33 -28.41 -8.96
C MET A 573 3.97 -29.31 -7.78
N ARG A 574 4.98 -29.92 -7.15
CA ARG A 574 4.83 -30.63 -5.87
C ARG A 574 5.76 -30.06 -4.81
N ILE A 575 5.31 -30.10 -3.57
CA ILE A 575 6.07 -29.60 -2.43
C ILE A 575 6.98 -30.74 -1.92
N LEU A 576 8.29 -30.53 -1.97
CA LEU A 576 9.28 -31.46 -1.43
C LEU A 576 9.54 -31.23 0.07
N TRP A 577 9.47 -29.97 0.49
CA TRP A 577 9.70 -29.58 1.89
C TRP A 577 8.92 -28.30 2.22
N GLY A 578 8.56 -28.17 3.50
CA GLY A 578 7.94 -26.95 4.01
C GLY A 578 6.42 -26.87 3.83
N LYS A 579 5.73 -27.99 3.52
CA LYS A 579 4.27 -28.04 3.28
C LYS A 579 3.44 -27.39 4.39
N ASN A 580 3.79 -27.67 5.65
CA ASN A 580 3.02 -27.21 6.82
C ASN A 580 3.64 -25.97 7.50
N LEU A 581 4.61 -25.30 6.86
CA LEU A 581 5.15 -24.06 7.39
C LEU A 581 4.15 -22.91 7.18
N PRO A 582 3.94 -22.05 8.17
CA PRO A 582 3.17 -20.82 7.99
C PRO A 582 3.75 -19.98 6.84
N MET A 583 2.91 -19.42 5.98
CA MET A 583 3.34 -18.65 4.81
C MET A 583 4.37 -19.43 3.95
N ARG A 584 4.08 -20.70 3.68
CA ARG A 584 4.97 -21.65 2.98
C ARG A 584 5.53 -21.14 1.66
N HIS A 585 4.83 -20.24 0.98
CA HIS A 585 5.28 -19.65 -0.28
C HIS A 585 6.62 -18.91 -0.18
N PHE A 586 7.02 -18.43 1.01
CA PHE A 586 8.34 -17.85 1.22
C PHE A 586 9.45 -18.88 1.48
N HIS A 587 9.10 -20.14 1.79
CA HIS A 587 10.06 -21.09 2.36
C HIS A 587 10.09 -22.44 1.65
N ALA A 588 8.98 -22.89 1.06
CA ALA A 588 8.85 -24.25 0.56
C ALA A 588 9.79 -24.55 -0.60
N PHE A 589 10.27 -25.80 -0.64
CA PHE A 589 11.00 -26.36 -1.77
C PHE A 589 10.04 -27.08 -2.69
N LEU A 590 10.11 -26.77 -3.96
CA LEU A 590 9.23 -27.26 -4.99
C LEU A 590 9.98 -28.07 -6.04
N GLU A 591 9.25 -28.90 -6.77
CA GLU A 591 9.73 -29.62 -7.93
C GLU A 591 8.67 -29.66 -9.01
N PRO A 592 9.02 -29.35 -10.28
CA PRO A 592 8.10 -29.50 -11.40
C PRO A 592 7.93 -30.97 -11.77
N TYR A 593 6.70 -31.36 -12.15
CA TYR A 593 6.42 -32.68 -12.72
C TYR A 593 5.41 -32.54 -13.88
N LYS A 594 5.45 -33.51 -14.82
CA LYS A 594 4.54 -33.50 -15.97
C LYS A 594 3.13 -33.87 -15.56
N HIS A 595 2.15 -33.34 -16.25
CA HIS A 595 0.74 -33.57 -15.99
C HIS A 595 0.36 -35.07 -16.02
N GLU A 596 1.03 -35.88 -16.83
CA GLU A 596 0.78 -37.32 -17.01
C GLU A 596 1.45 -38.19 -15.93
N GLU A 597 2.33 -37.63 -15.09
CA GLU A 597 3.07 -38.33 -14.05
C GLU A 597 2.38 -38.14 -12.68
N LYS A 598 1.25 -38.83 -12.46
CA LYS A 598 0.60 -38.87 -11.12
C LYS A 598 1.22 -39.98 -10.24
#